data_92d3db4efbaed0e22510460d5bdf68f7
#
_entry.id   92d3db4efbaed0e22510460d5bdf68f7
#
_cell.length_a   1.000
_cell.length_b   1.000
_cell.length_c   1.000
_cell.angle_alpha   90.00
_cell.angle_beta   90.00
_cell.angle_gamma   90.00
#
_symmetry.space_group_name_H-M   'P 1'
#
loop_
_entity.id
_entity.type
_entity.pdbx_description
1 polymer ?
#
loop_
_entity_poly.entity_id
_entity_poly.type
_entity_poly.pdbx_seq_one_letter_code
_entity_poly.pdbx_strand_id
1 'polypeptide(L)'
;MPLEIQIQKSITGQNTGAVTVQLAGSLDTATAPELERQLAPVVAGSVKDIVFDLAQLKFISSAGLRVFSTTRKTLKERGGQASFIHMQPQIQEVFEIMKSLPRVAVFQDIAELDRYLAVRQRSHLNS
;
A
#
# COMPACT_ATOMS: atom_id res chain seq x y z
N MET A 1 13.02 -8.85 4.61
CA MET A 1 13.17 -7.56 5.30
C MET A 1 11.93 -7.26 6.11
N PRO A 2 12.09 -6.77 7.34
CA PRO A 2 10.94 -6.39 8.14
C PRO A 2 10.26 -5.16 7.56
N LEU A 3 9.04 -4.94 7.98
CA LEU A 3 8.29 -3.75 7.65
C LEU A 3 8.16 -2.88 8.89
N GLU A 4 8.53 -1.62 8.79
CA GLU A 4 8.32 -0.65 9.84
C GLU A 4 7.13 0.21 9.48
N ILE A 5 6.22 0.40 10.43
CA ILE A 5 4.98 1.12 10.24
C ILE A 5 4.90 2.23 11.28
N GLN A 6 4.73 3.48 10.82
CA GLN A 6 4.53 4.62 11.72
C GLN A 6 3.24 5.31 11.33
N ILE A 7 2.34 5.42 12.30
CA ILE A 7 1.04 6.03 12.09
C ILE A 7 0.99 7.34 12.87
N GLN A 8 0.75 8.44 12.17
CA GLN A 8 0.69 9.77 12.75
C GLN A 8 -0.63 10.43 12.43
N LYS A 9 -1.32 10.88 13.47
CA LYS A 9 -2.55 11.64 13.29
C LYS A 9 -2.18 13.09 13.01
N SER A 10 -2.91 13.71 12.06
CA SER A 10 -2.74 15.12 11.79
C SER A 10 -3.23 15.94 12.97
N ILE A 11 -2.38 16.84 13.47
CA ILE A 11 -2.68 17.66 14.64
C ILE A 11 -3.13 19.06 14.25
N THR A 12 -3.10 19.42 12.97
CA THR A 12 -3.56 20.74 12.54
C THR A 12 -5.07 20.76 12.52
N GLY A 13 -5.64 21.64 13.29
CA GLY A 13 -7.04 21.68 13.68
C GLY A 13 -8.12 21.62 12.62
N GLN A 14 -7.78 21.70 11.35
CA GLN A 14 -8.79 21.60 10.27
C GLN A 14 -8.78 20.25 9.57
N ASN A 15 -7.84 19.36 9.92
CA ASN A 15 -7.72 18.04 9.29
C ASN A 15 -7.79 16.93 10.33
N THR A 16 -8.78 17.02 11.20
CA THR A 16 -8.93 16.03 12.27
C THR A 16 -9.26 14.64 11.78
N GLY A 17 -9.61 14.49 10.50
CA GLY A 17 -9.91 13.19 9.93
C GLY A 17 -8.78 12.57 9.11
N ALA A 18 -7.58 13.14 9.12
CA ALA A 18 -6.46 12.66 8.29
C ALA A 18 -5.41 11.97 9.13
N VAL A 19 -4.87 10.89 8.58
CA VAL A 19 -3.79 10.11 9.22
C VAL A 19 -2.73 9.86 8.16
N THR A 20 -1.45 9.98 8.53
CA THR A 20 -0.34 9.61 7.68
C THR A 20 0.26 8.30 8.17
N VAL A 21 0.44 7.36 7.26
CA VAL A 21 1.04 6.07 7.52
C VAL A 21 2.35 5.98 6.74
N GLN A 22 3.47 5.95 7.44
CA GLN A 22 4.78 5.80 6.84
C GLN A 22 5.19 4.34 6.86
N LEU A 23 5.61 3.82 5.72
CA LEU A 23 6.03 2.43 5.58
C LEU A 23 7.48 2.39 5.13
N ALA A 24 8.28 1.55 5.80
CA ALA A 24 9.67 1.35 5.45
C ALA A 24 9.96 -0.14 5.37
N GLY A 25 10.67 -0.56 4.33
CA GLY A 25 11.07 -1.95 4.17
C GLY A 25 10.26 -2.66 3.10
N SER A 26 9.81 -3.87 3.40
CA SER A 26 9.11 -4.72 2.44
C SER A 26 7.69 -5.02 2.89
N LEU A 27 6.74 -4.75 2.04
CA LEU A 27 5.33 -5.07 2.27
C LEU A 27 5.00 -6.29 1.41
N ASP A 28 5.07 -7.45 2.03
CA ASP A 28 4.91 -8.73 1.34
C ASP A 28 3.92 -9.63 2.06
N THR A 29 3.83 -10.89 1.65
CA THR A 29 2.89 -11.83 2.24
C THR A 29 3.10 -12.02 3.73
N ALA A 30 4.35 -11.93 4.21
CA ALA A 30 4.66 -12.10 5.62
C ALA A 30 4.32 -10.86 6.46
N THR A 31 4.43 -9.67 5.88
CA THR A 31 4.26 -8.41 6.63
C THR A 31 2.91 -7.74 6.41
N ALA A 32 2.21 -8.07 5.33
CA ALA A 32 0.90 -7.47 5.05
C ALA A 32 -0.11 -7.67 6.20
N PRO A 33 -0.18 -8.85 6.86
CA PRO A 33 -1.09 -9.00 8.00
C PRO A 33 -0.82 -8.03 9.13
N GLU A 34 0.44 -7.68 9.38
CA GLU A 34 0.79 -6.72 10.42
C GLU A 34 0.29 -5.32 10.06
N LEU A 35 0.44 -4.91 8.81
CA LEU A 35 -0.10 -3.63 8.36
C LEU A 35 -1.62 -3.61 8.50
N GLU A 36 -2.28 -4.67 8.09
CA GLU A 36 -3.73 -4.79 8.20
C GLU A 36 -4.17 -4.69 9.65
N ARG A 37 -3.46 -5.36 10.56
CA ARG A 37 -3.76 -5.32 11.99
C ARG A 37 -3.62 -3.91 12.56
N GLN A 38 -2.59 -3.18 12.16
CA GLN A 38 -2.37 -1.82 12.66
C GLN A 38 -3.32 -0.80 12.03
N LEU A 39 -3.76 -1.04 10.80
CA LEU A 39 -4.73 -0.15 10.16
C LEU A 39 -6.16 -0.36 10.66
N ALA A 40 -6.48 -1.54 11.16
CA ALA A 40 -7.85 -1.86 11.56
C ALA A 40 -8.45 -0.83 12.52
N PRO A 41 -7.79 -0.46 13.64
CA PRO A 41 -8.36 0.55 14.54
C PRO A 41 -8.43 1.94 13.91
N VAL A 42 -7.53 2.27 13.01
CA VAL A 42 -7.53 3.55 12.31
C VAL A 42 -8.75 3.62 11.38
N VAL A 43 -8.97 2.56 10.62
CA VAL A 43 -10.08 2.50 9.67
C VAL A 43 -11.43 2.38 10.39
N ALA A 44 -11.46 1.71 11.56
CA ALA A 44 -12.69 1.58 12.34
C ALA A 44 -13.11 2.89 12.99
N GLY A 45 -12.20 3.85 13.10
CA GLY A 45 -12.51 5.16 13.68
C GLY A 45 -13.18 6.09 12.70
N SER A 46 -13.14 7.38 13.00
CA SER A 46 -13.78 8.41 12.19
C SER A 46 -12.87 8.97 11.10
N VAL A 47 -11.72 8.33 10.86
CA VAL A 47 -10.76 8.79 9.85
C VAL A 47 -11.38 8.68 8.47
N LYS A 48 -11.26 9.76 7.68
CA LYS A 48 -11.73 9.78 6.30
C LYS A 48 -10.57 9.64 5.31
N ASP A 49 -9.43 10.26 5.62
CA ASP A 49 -8.32 10.31 4.68
C ASP A 49 -7.08 9.67 5.30
N ILE A 50 -6.44 8.80 4.54
CA ILE A 50 -5.17 8.21 4.93
C ILE A 50 -4.17 8.52 3.82
N VAL A 51 -3.01 9.07 4.21
CA VAL A 51 -1.90 9.30 3.30
C VAL A 51 -0.84 8.24 3.61
N PHE A 52 -0.54 7.40 2.62
CA PHE A 52 0.54 6.43 2.73
C PHE A 52 1.81 7.07 2.16
N ASP A 53 2.79 7.29 3.03
CA ASP A 53 4.10 7.80 2.63
C ASP A 53 5.01 6.61 2.35
N LEU A 54 5.35 6.40 1.10
CA LEU A 54 6.08 5.23 0.62
C LEU A 54 7.54 5.54 0.29
N ALA A 55 8.07 6.65 0.80
CA ALA A 55 9.45 7.06 0.50
C ALA A 55 10.47 5.98 0.85
N GLN A 56 10.21 5.21 1.89
CA GLN A 56 11.12 4.16 2.37
C GLN A 56 10.63 2.75 2.06
N LEU A 57 9.55 2.62 1.30
CA LEU A 57 9.04 1.30 0.90
C LEU A 57 9.86 0.80 -0.28
N LYS A 58 10.52 -0.34 -0.10
CA LYS A 58 11.46 -0.90 -1.09
C LYS A 58 10.82 -1.97 -1.96
N PHE A 59 9.78 -2.65 -1.45
CA PHE A 59 9.20 -3.81 -2.12
C PHE A 59 7.72 -3.92 -1.74
N ILE A 60 6.89 -4.33 -2.70
CA ILE A 60 5.49 -4.61 -2.45
C ILE A 60 5.05 -5.86 -3.22
N SER A 61 4.27 -6.72 -2.57
CA SER A 61 3.65 -7.89 -3.20
C SER A 61 2.17 -7.68 -3.41
N SER A 62 1.51 -8.63 -4.04
CA SER A 62 0.07 -8.60 -4.24
C SER A 62 -0.70 -8.52 -2.92
N ALA A 63 -0.18 -9.17 -1.87
CA ALA A 63 -0.80 -9.11 -0.54
C ALA A 63 -0.81 -7.68 -0.01
N GLY A 64 0.28 -6.94 -0.21
CA GLY A 64 0.36 -5.53 0.17
C GLY A 64 -0.59 -4.67 -0.63
N LEU A 65 -0.65 -4.89 -1.93
CA LEU A 65 -1.58 -4.18 -2.80
C LEU A 65 -3.04 -4.41 -2.37
N ARG A 66 -3.34 -5.62 -1.92
CA ARG A 66 -4.68 -5.95 -1.43
C ARG A 66 -5.04 -5.13 -0.20
N VAL A 67 -4.09 -4.96 0.73
CA VAL A 67 -4.33 -4.14 1.93
C VAL A 67 -4.64 -2.70 1.50
N PHE A 68 -3.86 -2.14 0.58
CA PHE A 68 -4.10 -0.80 0.07
C PHE A 68 -5.46 -0.69 -0.61
N SER A 69 -5.80 -1.67 -1.44
CA SER A 69 -7.07 -1.69 -2.17
C SER A 69 -8.28 -1.75 -1.22
N THR A 70 -8.21 -2.62 -0.23
CA THR A 70 -9.28 -2.77 0.77
C THR A 70 -9.44 -1.48 1.58
N THR A 71 -8.33 -0.88 2.01
CA THR A 71 -8.34 0.37 2.76
C THR A 71 -8.95 1.49 1.93
N ARG A 72 -8.52 1.62 0.68
CA ARG A 72 -9.03 2.62 -0.24
C ARG A 72 -10.55 2.50 -0.42
N LYS A 73 -11.03 1.28 -0.61
CA LYS A 73 -12.45 1.03 -0.79
C LYS A 73 -13.25 1.44 0.45
N THR A 74 -12.77 1.06 1.63
CA THR A 74 -13.45 1.39 2.88
C THR A 74 -13.54 2.89 3.09
N LEU A 75 -12.45 3.62 2.84
CA LEU A 75 -12.45 5.07 2.98
C LEU A 75 -13.37 5.74 1.97
N LYS A 76 -13.38 5.24 0.74
CA LYS A 76 -14.21 5.79 -0.31
C LYS A 76 -15.70 5.65 0.03
N GLU A 77 -16.09 4.56 0.67
CA GLU A 77 -17.48 4.32 1.09
C GLU A 77 -17.97 5.36 2.10
N ARG A 78 -17.08 6.00 2.83
CA ARG A 78 -17.43 7.02 3.80
C ARG A 78 -17.09 8.44 3.33
N GLY A 79 -16.83 8.60 2.03
CA GLY A 79 -16.53 9.89 1.45
C GLY A 79 -15.10 10.37 1.61
N GLY A 80 -14.19 9.49 2.03
CA GLY A 80 -12.78 9.78 2.16
C GLY A 80 -11.95 9.22 1.03
N GLN A 81 -10.63 9.23 1.23
CA GLN A 81 -9.72 8.70 0.22
C GLN A 81 -8.40 8.23 0.82
N ALA A 82 -7.74 7.33 0.11
CA ALA A 82 -6.37 6.93 0.39
C ALA A 82 -5.47 7.56 -0.67
N SER A 83 -4.41 8.19 -0.23
CA SER A 83 -3.41 8.81 -1.11
C SER A 83 -2.07 8.14 -0.91
N PHE A 84 -1.28 8.06 -1.97
CA PHE A 84 0.04 7.41 -1.93
C PHE A 84 1.07 8.42 -2.42
N ILE A 85 2.03 8.75 -1.56
CA ILE A 85 3.03 9.78 -1.89
C ILE A 85 4.43 9.20 -1.80
N HIS A 86 5.34 9.83 -2.51
CA HIS A 86 6.77 9.52 -2.50
C HIS A 86 7.10 8.09 -2.93
N MET A 87 6.33 7.55 -3.87
CA MET A 87 6.59 6.20 -4.37
C MET A 87 7.94 6.14 -5.08
N GLN A 88 8.77 5.15 -4.71
CA GLN A 88 9.98 4.87 -5.47
C GLN A 88 9.62 4.28 -6.83
N PRO A 89 10.51 4.40 -7.83
CA PRO A 89 10.18 3.97 -9.19
C PRO A 89 9.71 2.52 -9.30
N GLN A 90 10.31 1.59 -8.56
CA GLN A 90 9.89 0.20 -8.60
C GLN A 90 8.49 -0.02 -8.05
N ILE A 91 8.11 0.78 -7.04
CA ILE A 91 6.76 0.70 -6.45
C ILE A 91 5.75 1.32 -7.41
N GLN A 92 6.10 2.46 -7.99
CA GLN A 92 5.24 3.14 -8.96
C GLN A 92 4.95 2.22 -10.15
N GLU A 93 5.95 1.48 -10.63
CA GLU A 93 5.76 0.54 -11.72
C GLU A 93 4.76 -0.56 -11.36
N VAL A 94 4.81 -1.06 -10.11
CA VAL A 94 3.84 -2.07 -9.67
C VAL A 94 2.41 -1.51 -9.72
N PHE A 95 2.22 -0.28 -9.24
CA PHE A 95 0.91 0.36 -9.29
C PHE A 95 0.43 0.53 -10.75
N GLU A 96 1.32 0.93 -11.65
CA GLU A 96 0.99 1.07 -13.07
C GLU A 96 0.62 -0.26 -13.71
N ILE A 97 1.37 -1.32 -13.40
CA ILE A 97 1.09 -2.65 -13.90
C ILE A 97 -0.30 -3.11 -13.46
N MET A 98 -0.60 -2.98 -12.17
CA MET A 98 -1.87 -3.44 -11.63
C MET A 98 -3.06 -2.65 -12.18
N LYS A 99 -2.84 -1.37 -12.45
CA LYS A 99 -3.86 -0.51 -13.05
C LYS A 99 -4.15 -0.89 -14.49
N SER A 100 -3.12 -1.33 -15.21
CA SER A 100 -3.21 -1.65 -16.64
C SER A 100 -3.68 -3.07 -16.92
N LEU A 101 -3.59 -3.97 -15.93
CA LEU A 101 -4.02 -5.35 -16.13
C LEU A 101 -5.53 -5.42 -16.28
N PRO A 102 -6.03 -6.12 -17.28
CA PRO A 102 -7.46 -6.37 -17.39
C PRO A 102 -7.93 -7.24 -16.21
N ARG A 103 -9.21 -7.19 -15.92
CA ARG A 103 -9.78 -8.01 -14.84
C ARG A 103 -9.61 -9.50 -15.10
N VAL A 104 -9.47 -9.87 -16.35
CA VAL A 104 -9.17 -11.26 -16.70
C VAL A 104 -7.72 -11.51 -16.32
N ALA A 105 -7.49 -12.45 -15.42
CA ALA A 105 -6.16 -12.75 -14.94
C ALA A 105 -5.28 -13.25 -16.08
N VAL A 106 -4.20 -12.52 -16.33
CA VAL A 106 -3.16 -12.96 -17.25
C VAL A 106 -2.30 -14.04 -16.57
N PHE A 107 -2.32 -14.05 -15.25
CA PHE A 107 -1.54 -14.98 -14.44
C PHE A 107 -2.43 -16.13 -13.96
N GLN A 108 -1.84 -17.32 -13.89
CA GLN A 108 -2.59 -18.51 -13.49
C GLN A 108 -2.96 -18.50 -12.02
N ASP A 109 -2.11 -17.89 -11.18
CA ASP A 109 -2.36 -17.80 -9.75
C ASP A 109 -1.59 -16.63 -9.15
N ILE A 110 -1.82 -16.39 -7.86
CA ILE A 110 -1.20 -15.28 -7.14
C ILE A 110 0.32 -15.46 -7.05
N ALA A 111 0.79 -16.69 -6.93
CA ALA A 111 2.23 -16.95 -6.86
C ALA A 111 2.93 -16.53 -8.15
N GLU A 112 2.32 -16.78 -9.29
CA GLU A 112 2.86 -16.35 -10.58
C GLU A 112 2.89 -14.83 -10.67
N LEU A 113 1.83 -14.15 -10.26
CA LEU A 113 1.79 -12.70 -10.22
C LEU A 113 2.91 -12.15 -9.34
N ASP A 114 3.08 -12.71 -8.14
CA ASP A 114 4.09 -12.22 -7.21
C ASP A 114 5.51 -12.44 -7.74
N ARG A 115 5.76 -13.54 -8.45
CA ARG A 115 7.06 -13.74 -9.09
C ARG A 115 7.33 -12.69 -10.15
N TYR A 116 6.33 -12.37 -10.95
CA TYR A 116 6.45 -11.33 -11.97
C TYR A 116 6.73 -9.97 -11.34
N LEU A 117 5.97 -9.60 -10.31
CA LEU A 117 6.14 -8.32 -9.63
C LEU A 117 7.51 -8.23 -8.96
N ALA A 118 7.99 -9.33 -8.39
CA ALA A 118 9.32 -9.36 -7.76
C ALA A 118 10.43 -9.13 -8.78
N VAL A 119 10.32 -9.75 -9.95
CA VAL A 119 11.29 -9.57 -11.02
C VAL A 119 11.31 -8.12 -11.50
N ARG A 120 10.15 -7.53 -11.69
CA ARG A 120 10.05 -6.14 -12.17
C ARG A 120 10.65 -5.16 -11.16
N GLN A 121 10.40 -5.37 -9.88
CA GLN A 121 10.94 -4.50 -8.83
C GLN A 121 12.46 -4.65 -8.73
N ARG A 122 12.95 -5.87 -8.83
CA ARG A 122 14.40 -6.15 -8.78
C ARG A 122 15.14 -5.49 -9.92
N SER A 123 14.50 -5.41 -11.08
CA SER A 123 15.07 -4.77 -12.26
C SER A 123 15.42 -3.31 -11.99
N HIS A 124 14.61 -2.59 -11.23
CA HIS A 124 14.90 -1.20 -10.86
C HIS A 124 16.07 -1.09 -9.89
N LEU A 125 16.23 -2.08 -9.01
CA LEU A 125 17.27 -2.04 -7.99
C LEU A 125 18.65 -2.36 -8.56
N ASN A 126 18.71 -3.03 -9.71
CA ASN A 126 19.94 -3.46 -10.33
C ASN A 126 20.39 -2.59 -11.51
N SER A 127 19.68 -1.52 -11.76
CA SER A 127 20.01 -0.62 -12.87
C SER A 127 20.89 0.54 -12.45
#